data_d883da74800ca278d4b761819b9474d2
#
_entry.id   d883da74800ca278d4b761819b9474d2
#
_cell.length_a   1.000
_cell.length_b   1.000
_cell.length_c   1.000
_cell.angle_alpha   90.00
_cell.angle_beta   90.00
_cell.angle_gamma   90.00
#
_symmetry.space_group_name_H-M   'P 1'
#
loop_
_entity.id
_entity.type
_entity.pdbx_description
1 polymer ?
#
loop_
_entity_poly.entity_id
_entity_poly.type
_entity_poly.pdbx_seq_one_letter_code
_entity_poly.pdbx_strand_id
1 'polypeptide(L)'
;DREDTERQALNVYKMRLLGAKVHPVTSGTATLKDAVSETMREWTNRIADTHYVLGSVMGPHPFPTIVRDFQAVISKEIKEQMLEKEGRLPDAVLACVGGGSNAIGTFYHFIEDKDVQLIGCEAAGRGVNTAETAATIATGRLGIFHGMKSYFCQDEYGQIAPVYSISAGLDYPGIGPEHAHLYDTGRAQYVPCLLY
;
A
#
# COMPACT_ATOMS: atom_id res chain seq x y z
N ASP A 1 1.84 13.43 -6.52
CA ASP A 1 2.87 14.45 -6.31
C ASP A 1 3.54 14.84 -7.64
N ARG A 2 4.47 15.79 -7.61
CA ARG A 2 5.12 16.31 -8.82
C ARG A 2 6.02 15.27 -9.46
N GLU A 3 6.83 14.60 -8.70
CA GLU A 3 7.80 13.60 -9.19
C GLU A 3 7.08 12.44 -9.87
N ASP A 4 6.06 11.90 -9.24
CA ASP A 4 5.27 10.82 -9.84
C ASP A 4 4.45 11.27 -11.05
N THR A 5 4.06 12.54 -11.12
CA THR A 5 3.43 13.10 -12.32
C THR A 5 4.35 13.00 -13.53
N GLU A 6 5.65 13.17 -13.33
CA GLU A 6 6.69 13.00 -14.37
C GLU A 6 6.99 11.51 -14.64
N ARG A 7 7.22 10.71 -13.58
CA ARG A 7 7.47 9.26 -13.67
C ARG A 7 6.31 8.50 -14.33
N GLN A 8 5.09 8.98 -14.14
CA GLN A 8 3.84 8.39 -14.63
C GLN A 8 3.19 9.22 -15.76
N ALA A 9 4.01 9.89 -16.59
CA ALA A 9 3.53 10.82 -17.61
C ALA A 9 2.48 10.21 -18.56
N LEU A 10 2.60 8.93 -18.90
CA LEU A 10 1.63 8.23 -19.74
C LEU A 10 0.25 8.11 -19.04
N ASN A 11 0.23 7.82 -17.75
CA ASN A 11 -1.01 7.75 -16.98
C ASN A 11 -1.64 9.14 -16.82
N VAL A 12 -0.84 10.15 -16.57
CA VAL A 12 -1.29 11.57 -16.53
C VAL A 12 -1.90 11.97 -17.86
N TYR A 13 -1.29 11.61 -18.99
CA TYR A 13 -1.84 11.85 -20.32
C TYR A 13 -3.22 11.18 -20.49
N LYS A 14 -3.34 9.90 -20.11
CA LYS A 14 -4.62 9.16 -20.17
C LYS A 14 -5.69 9.80 -19.29
N MET A 15 -5.36 10.23 -18.08
CA MET A 15 -6.30 10.92 -17.18
C MET A 15 -6.82 12.20 -17.83
N ARG A 16 -5.94 13.02 -18.40
CA ARG A 16 -6.32 14.26 -19.10
C ARG A 16 -7.16 13.99 -20.35
N LEU A 17 -6.82 12.97 -21.11
CA LEU A 17 -7.58 12.55 -22.28
C LEU A 17 -9.03 12.18 -21.93
N LEU A 18 -9.22 11.54 -20.75
CA LEU A 18 -10.53 11.20 -20.21
C LEU A 18 -11.26 12.36 -19.53
N GLY A 19 -10.70 13.57 -19.57
CA GLY A 19 -11.30 14.79 -19.00
C GLY A 19 -11.03 15.00 -17.52
N ALA A 20 -10.21 14.15 -16.88
CA ALA A 20 -9.84 14.35 -15.47
C ALA A 20 -8.89 15.54 -15.30
N LYS A 21 -9.06 16.28 -14.20
CA LYS A 21 -8.12 17.32 -13.79
C LYS A 21 -7.01 16.68 -12.95
N VAL A 22 -5.77 16.83 -13.39
CA VAL A 22 -4.60 16.38 -12.64
C VAL A 22 -4.00 17.56 -11.89
N HIS A 23 -3.91 17.44 -10.58
CA HIS A 23 -3.37 18.46 -9.68
C HIS A 23 -2.06 17.98 -9.05
N PRO A 24 -0.89 18.38 -9.57
CA PRO A 24 0.40 18.03 -8.98
C PRO A 24 0.60 18.73 -7.64
N VAL A 25 0.83 17.96 -6.58
CA VAL A 25 1.12 18.50 -5.26
C VAL A 25 2.62 18.75 -5.13
N THR A 26 2.96 19.99 -4.79
CA THR A 26 4.34 20.48 -4.65
C THR A 26 4.68 20.98 -3.25
N SER A 27 3.72 20.92 -2.33
CA SER A 27 3.91 21.29 -0.93
C SER A 27 4.59 20.18 -0.12
N GLY A 28 5.10 20.52 1.05
CA GLY A 28 5.81 19.58 1.92
C GLY A 28 7.10 19.06 1.28
N THR A 29 7.27 17.74 1.26
CA THR A 29 8.38 17.06 0.58
C THR A 29 8.08 16.76 -0.89
N ALA A 30 6.87 17.13 -1.37
CA ALA A 30 6.36 16.87 -2.72
C ALA A 30 6.39 15.38 -3.10
N THR A 31 6.17 14.48 -2.13
CA THR A 31 6.12 13.03 -2.30
C THR A 31 4.68 12.50 -2.22
N LEU A 32 4.51 11.20 -2.43
CA LEU A 32 3.20 10.54 -2.39
C LEU A 32 2.44 10.80 -1.08
N LYS A 33 3.12 10.82 0.08
CA LYS A 33 2.45 11.12 1.35
C LYS A 33 1.81 12.51 1.39
N ASP A 34 2.44 13.50 0.76
CA ASP A 34 1.92 14.87 0.70
C ASP A 34 0.73 14.97 -0.26
N ALA A 35 0.77 14.21 -1.36
CA ALA A 35 -0.38 14.09 -2.26
C ALA A 35 -1.59 13.48 -1.57
N VAL A 36 -1.40 12.43 -0.76
CA VAL A 36 -2.47 11.84 0.06
C VAL A 36 -2.98 12.83 1.10
N SER A 37 -2.07 13.52 1.82
CA SER A 37 -2.43 14.54 2.81
C SER A 37 -3.27 15.66 2.19
N GLU A 38 -2.89 16.13 1.00
CA GLU A 38 -3.62 17.19 0.30
C GLU A 38 -5.00 16.71 -0.16
N THR A 39 -5.08 15.48 -0.67
CA THR A 39 -6.36 14.90 -1.08
C THR A 39 -7.31 14.75 0.10
N MET A 40 -6.82 14.31 1.26
CA MET A 40 -7.63 14.22 2.49
C MET A 40 -8.11 15.59 2.98
N ARG A 41 -7.26 16.62 2.90
CA ARG A 41 -7.66 18.01 3.22
C ARG A 41 -8.75 18.51 2.29
N GLU A 42 -8.55 18.36 1.00
CA GLU A 42 -9.52 18.79 -0.02
C GLU A 42 -10.86 18.03 0.13
N TRP A 43 -10.82 16.72 0.37
CA TRP A 43 -12.02 15.93 0.64
C TRP A 43 -12.74 16.41 1.89
N THR A 44 -12.02 16.67 2.98
CA THR A 44 -12.62 17.16 4.24
C THR A 44 -13.28 18.52 4.03
N ASN A 45 -12.66 19.42 3.27
CA ASN A 45 -13.22 20.73 2.95
C ASN A 45 -14.48 20.64 2.08
N ARG A 46 -14.61 19.60 1.29
CA ARG A 46 -15.68 19.41 0.31
C ARG A 46 -16.50 18.13 0.55
N ILE A 47 -16.62 17.72 1.78
CA ILE A 47 -17.27 16.44 2.14
C ILE A 47 -18.74 16.38 1.71
N ALA A 48 -19.40 17.54 1.55
CA ALA A 48 -20.81 17.61 1.16
C ALA A 48 -21.08 17.27 -0.32
N ASP A 49 -20.07 17.44 -1.19
CA ASP A 49 -20.21 17.30 -2.65
C ASP A 49 -19.14 16.43 -3.30
N THR A 50 -18.22 15.89 -2.50
CA THR A 50 -17.04 15.19 -3.02
C THR A 50 -16.88 13.82 -2.36
N HIS A 51 -16.77 12.79 -3.17
CA HIS A 51 -16.42 11.44 -2.72
C HIS A 51 -14.93 11.18 -2.90
N TYR A 52 -14.27 10.69 -1.85
CA TYR A 52 -12.87 10.28 -1.92
C TYR A 52 -12.76 8.83 -2.38
N VAL A 53 -12.17 8.61 -3.55
CA VAL A 53 -11.81 7.28 -4.04
C VAL A 53 -10.36 7.01 -3.64
N LEU A 54 -10.17 6.45 -2.45
CA LEU A 54 -8.86 6.09 -1.94
C LEU A 54 -8.34 4.84 -2.66
N GLY A 55 -7.17 4.95 -3.28
CA GLY A 55 -6.60 3.91 -4.14
C GLY A 55 -5.76 2.85 -3.42
N SER A 56 -5.71 2.84 -2.08
CA SER A 56 -4.97 1.84 -1.29
C SER A 56 -5.75 1.39 -0.05
N VAL A 57 -5.30 0.27 0.58
CA VAL A 57 -5.94 -0.33 1.76
C VAL A 57 -5.50 0.38 3.05
N MET A 58 -5.50 1.68 3.03
CA MET A 58 -5.03 2.58 4.08
C MET A 58 -6.10 3.62 4.43
N GLY A 59 -5.82 4.46 5.42
CA GLY A 59 -6.72 5.52 5.84
C GLY A 59 -7.70 5.07 6.93
N PRO A 60 -8.63 5.98 7.33
CA PRO A 60 -9.61 5.69 8.37
C PRO A 60 -10.65 4.64 7.90
N HIS A 61 -11.29 3.98 8.88
CA HIS A 61 -12.47 3.17 8.56
C HIS A 61 -13.54 4.04 7.86
N PRO A 62 -14.20 3.57 6.78
CA PRO A 62 -14.20 2.19 6.26
C PRO A 62 -13.27 1.95 5.07
N PHE A 63 -12.36 2.86 4.71
CA PHE A 63 -11.55 2.74 3.49
C PHE A 63 -10.75 1.43 3.40
N PRO A 64 -10.04 0.96 4.44
CA PRO A 64 -9.35 -0.32 4.36
C PRO A 64 -10.28 -1.49 4.01
N THR A 65 -11.46 -1.53 4.61
CA THR A 65 -12.48 -2.56 4.32
C THR A 65 -12.98 -2.48 2.89
N ILE A 66 -13.33 -1.28 2.41
CA ILE A 66 -13.81 -1.07 1.04
C ILE A 66 -12.78 -1.54 0.01
N VAL A 67 -11.53 -1.11 0.17
CA VAL A 67 -10.46 -1.45 -0.77
C VAL A 67 -10.14 -2.93 -0.72
N ARG A 68 -10.05 -3.54 0.48
CA ARG A 68 -9.88 -4.99 0.64
C ARG A 68 -10.97 -5.76 -0.11
N ASP A 69 -12.23 -5.44 0.13
CA ASP A 69 -13.36 -6.19 -0.41
C ASP A 69 -13.38 -6.15 -1.95
N PHE A 70 -13.08 -5.00 -2.55
CA PHE A 70 -12.94 -4.90 -4.01
C PHE A 70 -11.69 -5.60 -4.55
N GLN A 71 -10.57 -5.54 -3.84
CA GLN A 71 -9.33 -6.21 -4.25
C GLN A 71 -9.36 -7.73 -3.99
N ALA A 72 -10.21 -8.21 -3.10
CA ALA A 72 -10.29 -9.63 -2.73
C ALA A 72 -10.71 -10.56 -3.89
N VAL A 73 -11.23 -10.01 -4.99
CA VAL A 73 -11.44 -10.77 -6.23
C VAL A 73 -10.16 -11.49 -6.67
N ILE A 74 -8.98 -10.89 -6.43
CA ILE A 74 -7.68 -11.48 -6.76
C ILE A 74 -7.51 -12.85 -6.07
N SER A 75 -7.62 -12.91 -4.75
CA SER A 75 -7.44 -14.17 -4.00
C SER A 75 -8.56 -15.16 -4.25
N LYS A 76 -9.78 -14.70 -4.51
CA LYS A 76 -10.89 -15.56 -4.89
C LYS A 76 -10.58 -16.31 -6.18
N GLU A 77 -10.20 -15.59 -7.22
CA GLU A 77 -9.86 -16.19 -8.53
C GLU A 77 -8.61 -17.07 -8.46
N ILE A 78 -7.58 -16.67 -7.70
CA ILE A 78 -6.40 -17.51 -7.49
C ILE A 78 -6.81 -18.86 -6.88
N LYS A 79 -7.64 -18.84 -5.84
CA LYS A 79 -8.09 -20.04 -5.13
C LYS A 79 -8.88 -20.97 -6.04
N GLU A 80 -9.83 -20.42 -6.80
CA GLU A 80 -10.63 -21.14 -7.78
C GLU A 80 -9.75 -21.78 -8.87
N GLN A 81 -8.85 -21.01 -9.47
CA GLN A 81 -7.97 -21.47 -10.54
C GLN A 81 -6.95 -22.49 -10.07
N MET A 82 -6.41 -22.39 -8.85
CA MET A 82 -5.50 -23.39 -8.29
C MET A 82 -6.21 -24.72 -8.08
N LEU A 83 -7.42 -24.69 -7.51
CA LEU A 83 -8.22 -25.91 -7.33
C LEU A 83 -8.59 -26.56 -8.66
N GLU A 84 -8.93 -25.75 -9.68
CA GLU A 84 -9.27 -26.25 -11.02
C GLU A 84 -8.06 -26.89 -11.73
N LYS A 85 -6.88 -26.27 -11.66
CA LYS A 85 -5.70 -26.67 -12.42
C LYS A 85 -4.83 -27.69 -11.70
N GLU A 86 -4.67 -27.54 -10.39
CA GLU A 86 -3.72 -28.30 -9.57
C GLU A 86 -4.43 -29.23 -8.58
N GLY A 87 -5.75 -29.11 -8.41
CA GLY A 87 -6.52 -29.91 -7.46
C GLY A 87 -6.23 -29.61 -5.98
N ARG A 88 -5.43 -28.58 -5.69
CA ARG A 88 -5.03 -28.19 -4.33
C ARG A 88 -4.78 -26.67 -4.21
N LEU A 89 -4.73 -26.18 -2.98
CA LEU A 89 -4.27 -24.81 -2.70
C LEU A 89 -2.75 -24.70 -2.87
N PRO A 90 -2.22 -23.48 -3.10
CA PRO A 90 -0.78 -23.24 -3.16
C PRO A 90 -0.14 -23.43 -1.78
N ASP A 91 1.15 -23.74 -1.73
CA ASP A 91 1.91 -23.82 -0.48
C ASP A 91 2.20 -22.41 0.08
N ALA A 92 2.36 -21.43 -0.82
CA ALA A 92 2.60 -20.04 -0.46
C ALA A 92 1.98 -19.07 -1.47
N VAL A 93 1.57 -17.91 -0.97
CA VAL A 93 1.08 -16.77 -1.75
C VAL A 93 1.97 -15.57 -1.47
N LEU A 94 2.59 -15.03 -2.52
CA LEU A 94 3.51 -13.89 -2.43
C LEU A 94 2.92 -12.67 -3.13
N ALA A 95 3.08 -11.51 -2.52
CA ALA A 95 2.69 -10.23 -3.15
C ALA A 95 3.64 -9.11 -2.73
N CYS A 96 3.92 -8.16 -3.63
CA CYS A 96 4.64 -6.95 -3.28
C CYS A 96 3.75 -6.02 -2.44
N VAL A 97 4.37 -5.33 -1.48
CA VAL A 97 3.68 -4.51 -0.49
C VAL A 97 4.28 -3.11 -0.43
N GLY A 98 3.45 -2.10 -0.75
CA GLY A 98 3.64 -0.71 -0.38
C GLY A 98 2.55 -0.36 0.64
N GLY A 99 1.53 0.42 0.27
CA GLY A 99 0.32 0.59 1.08
C GLY A 99 -0.46 -0.71 1.31
N GLY A 100 -0.36 -1.68 0.37
CA GLY A 100 -0.76 -3.07 0.58
C GLY A 100 -2.08 -3.48 -0.08
N SER A 101 -2.67 -2.68 -0.99
CA SER A 101 -3.98 -3.00 -1.56
C SER A 101 -3.98 -4.29 -2.39
N ASN A 102 -3.01 -4.46 -3.30
CA ASN A 102 -2.89 -5.71 -4.06
C ASN A 102 -2.58 -6.91 -3.16
N ALA A 103 -1.74 -6.72 -2.15
CA ALA A 103 -1.33 -7.79 -1.25
C ALA A 103 -2.49 -8.26 -0.36
N ILE A 104 -3.30 -7.36 0.21
CA ILE A 104 -4.46 -7.77 0.98
C ILE A 104 -5.49 -8.47 0.08
N GLY A 105 -5.68 -7.98 -1.15
CA GLY A 105 -6.52 -8.63 -2.14
C GLY A 105 -6.05 -10.04 -2.47
N THR A 106 -4.74 -10.23 -2.53
CA THR A 106 -4.11 -11.53 -2.80
C THR A 106 -4.18 -12.47 -1.59
N PHE A 107 -4.14 -11.95 -0.36
CA PHE A 107 -4.11 -12.74 0.87
C PHE A 107 -5.51 -13.08 1.42
N TYR A 108 -6.51 -12.24 1.19
CA TYR A 108 -7.74 -12.21 1.95
C TYR A 108 -8.44 -13.59 2.06
N HIS A 109 -8.70 -14.27 0.95
CA HIS A 109 -9.36 -15.58 0.98
C HIS A 109 -8.47 -16.72 1.45
N PHE A 110 -7.18 -16.48 1.69
CA PHE A 110 -6.24 -17.45 2.25
C PHE A 110 -5.97 -17.24 3.75
N ILE A 111 -6.54 -16.19 4.37
CA ILE A 111 -6.26 -15.88 5.79
C ILE A 111 -6.61 -17.06 6.69
N GLU A 112 -7.71 -17.76 6.43
CA GLU A 112 -8.14 -18.91 7.21
C GLU A 112 -7.48 -20.23 6.78
N ASP A 113 -6.86 -20.29 5.62
CA ASP A 113 -6.13 -21.48 5.15
C ASP A 113 -4.73 -21.51 5.80
N LYS A 114 -4.62 -22.03 7.01
CA LYS A 114 -3.41 -21.94 7.85
C LYS A 114 -2.18 -22.65 7.25
N ASP A 115 -2.39 -23.61 6.38
CA ASP A 115 -1.33 -24.34 5.67
C ASP A 115 -0.75 -23.53 4.50
N VAL A 116 -1.40 -22.46 4.07
CA VAL A 116 -0.92 -21.56 3.02
C VAL A 116 -0.10 -20.43 3.65
N GLN A 117 1.17 -20.32 3.29
CA GLN A 117 2.02 -19.22 3.73
C GLN A 117 1.64 -17.92 3.02
N LEU A 118 1.55 -16.80 3.75
CA LEU A 118 1.33 -15.48 3.19
C LEU A 118 2.61 -14.65 3.36
N ILE A 119 3.18 -14.21 2.23
CA ILE A 119 4.47 -13.53 2.21
C ILE A 119 4.34 -12.18 1.50
N GLY A 120 4.44 -11.09 2.25
CA GLY A 120 4.52 -9.73 1.73
C GLY A 120 5.97 -9.34 1.41
N CYS A 121 6.24 -8.97 0.17
CA CYS A 121 7.55 -8.53 -0.27
C CYS A 121 7.61 -7.00 -0.24
N GLU A 122 8.32 -6.44 0.74
CA GLU A 122 8.49 -4.99 0.90
C GLU A 122 9.63 -4.46 0.03
N ALA A 123 9.49 -3.22 -0.44
CA ALA A 123 10.54 -2.55 -1.22
C ALA A 123 11.67 -2.07 -0.30
N ALA A 124 12.72 -2.86 -0.15
CA ALA A 124 13.86 -2.50 0.67
C ALA A 124 14.85 -1.52 -0.01
N GLY A 125 14.59 -1.15 -1.26
CA GLY A 125 15.41 -0.18 -1.97
C GLY A 125 16.88 -0.61 -2.01
N ARG A 126 17.74 0.22 -1.44
CA ARG A 126 19.17 -0.06 -1.30
C ARG A 126 19.56 -0.77 0.00
N GLY A 127 18.58 -1.13 0.80
CA GLY A 127 18.76 -1.90 2.02
C GLY A 127 18.08 -1.28 3.24
N VAL A 128 17.63 -2.13 4.14
CA VAL A 128 16.91 -1.73 5.38
C VAL A 128 17.79 -0.92 6.35
N ASN A 129 19.09 -0.97 6.20
CA ASN A 129 20.06 -0.21 7.02
C ASN A 129 20.46 1.12 6.35
N THR A 130 19.75 1.54 5.30
CA THR A 130 19.98 2.80 4.60
C THR A 130 18.77 3.71 4.72
N ALA A 131 18.94 4.99 4.38
CA ALA A 131 17.82 5.92 4.28
C ALA A 131 16.97 5.70 2.99
N GLU A 132 17.43 4.84 2.08
CA GLU A 132 16.79 4.59 0.79
C GLU A 132 16.05 3.25 0.79
N THR A 133 15.03 3.15 1.63
CA THR A 133 14.14 1.99 1.80
C THR A 133 12.69 2.42 1.96
N ALA A 134 11.75 1.55 1.57
CA ALA A 134 10.32 1.67 1.84
C ALA A 134 9.78 0.41 2.54
N ALA A 135 10.65 -0.38 3.16
CA ALA A 135 10.28 -1.59 3.89
C ALA A 135 9.68 -1.24 5.26
N THR A 136 8.40 -0.96 5.31
CA THR A 136 7.70 -0.36 6.45
C THR A 136 7.61 -1.28 7.65
N ILE A 137 7.34 -2.59 7.49
CA ILE A 137 7.33 -3.55 8.60
C ILE A 137 8.74 -3.78 9.12
N ALA A 138 9.73 -3.91 8.22
CA ALA A 138 11.10 -4.19 8.61
C ALA A 138 11.78 -3.03 9.35
N THR A 139 11.45 -1.77 9.02
CA THR A 139 12.17 -0.59 9.53
C THR A 139 11.28 0.38 10.33
N GLY A 140 9.97 0.26 10.21
CA GLY A 140 9.02 1.19 10.78
C GLY A 140 8.66 0.89 12.23
N ARG A 141 7.84 1.77 12.80
CA ARG A 141 7.28 1.66 14.15
C ARG A 141 5.80 1.95 14.13
N LEU A 142 5.08 1.46 15.15
CA LEU A 142 3.66 1.79 15.33
C LEU A 142 3.47 3.31 15.47
N GLY A 143 2.49 3.84 14.76
CA GLY A 143 2.14 5.26 14.80
C GLY A 143 0.73 5.50 14.30
N ILE A 144 0.36 6.79 14.25
CA ILE A 144 -0.93 7.24 13.70
C ILE A 144 -0.62 8.24 12.58
N PHE A 145 -1.07 7.91 11.37
CA PHE A 145 -0.91 8.75 10.21
C PHE A 145 -2.03 8.50 9.20
N HIS A 146 -2.44 9.51 8.44
CA HIS A 146 -3.54 9.41 7.48
C HIS A 146 -4.83 8.77 8.05
N GLY A 147 -5.12 9.04 9.34
CA GLY A 147 -6.35 8.57 9.99
C GLY A 147 -6.37 7.08 10.38
N MET A 148 -5.23 6.41 10.38
CA MET A 148 -5.09 5.00 10.78
C MET A 148 -3.96 4.79 11.77
N LYS A 149 -4.07 3.76 12.60
CA LYS A 149 -2.98 3.21 13.43
C LYS A 149 -2.37 2.03 12.68
N SER A 150 -1.07 2.12 12.40
CA SER A 150 -0.34 1.08 11.66
C SER A 150 1.17 1.23 11.87
N TYR A 151 1.98 0.50 11.10
CA TYR A 151 3.42 0.70 11.03
C TYR A 151 3.77 1.77 10.00
N PHE A 152 4.73 2.62 10.35
CA PHE A 152 5.23 3.72 9.52
C PHE A 152 6.75 3.84 9.63
N CYS A 153 7.40 4.18 8.53
CA CYS A 153 8.79 4.62 8.54
C CYS A 153 8.88 5.98 9.25
N GLN A 154 9.59 6.02 10.36
CA GLN A 154 9.69 7.20 11.22
C GLN A 154 11.15 7.48 11.59
N ASP A 155 11.46 8.76 11.71
CA ASP A 155 12.73 9.22 12.27
C ASP A 155 12.78 9.05 13.81
N GLU A 156 13.86 9.49 14.43
CA GLU A 156 14.06 9.42 15.87
C GLU A 156 13.05 10.26 16.69
N TYR A 157 12.47 11.27 16.06
CA TYR A 157 11.46 12.16 16.67
C TYR A 157 10.02 11.71 16.42
N GLY A 158 9.82 10.58 15.71
CA GLY A 158 8.49 10.05 15.38
C GLY A 158 7.83 10.75 14.18
N GLN A 159 8.58 11.55 13.42
CA GLN A 159 8.10 12.12 12.18
C GLN A 159 8.16 11.09 11.05
N ILE A 160 7.27 11.19 10.08
CA ILE A 160 7.28 10.30 8.92
C ILE A 160 8.57 10.54 8.12
N ALA A 161 9.40 9.52 8.07
CA ALA A 161 10.64 9.55 7.33
C ALA A 161 10.41 9.52 5.80
N PRO A 162 11.30 10.12 5.01
CA PRO A 162 11.35 9.87 3.58
C PRO A 162 11.55 8.39 3.30
N VAL A 163 10.97 7.89 2.21
CA VAL A 163 11.16 6.51 1.75
C VAL A 163 11.63 6.52 0.31
N TYR A 164 12.17 5.39 -0.12
CA TYR A 164 12.69 5.23 -1.48
C TYR A 164 12.31 3.88 -2.08
N SER A 165 11.74 3.94 -3.28
CA SER A 165 11.54 2.79 -4.16
C SER A 165 11.68 3.22 -5.62
N ILE A 166 12.20 2.35 -6.49
CA ILE A 166 12.13 2.58 -7.95
C ILE A 166 10.72 2.45 -8.49
N SER A 167 9.84 1.80 -7.75
CA SER A 167 8.42 1.65 -8.10
C SER A 167 7.60 2.74 -7.42
N ALA A 168 7.00 3.63 -8.21
CA ALA A 168 6.07 4.64 -7.71
C ALA A 168 4.88 4.04 -6.93
N GLY A 169 4.49 2.81 -7.23
CA GLY A 169 3.41 2.08 -6.52
C GLY A 169 3.82 1.53 -5.15
N LEU A 170 5.12 1.54 -4.81
CA LEU A 170 5.65 1.02 -3.54
C LEU A 170 6.35 2.11 -2.71
N ASP A 171 6.18 3.39 -3.07
CA ASP A 171 6.85 4.54 -2.49
C ASP A 171 5.97 5.23 -1.43
N TYR A 172 5.45 4.45 -0.47
CA TYR A 172 4.61 4.93 0.61
C TYR A 172 5.22 4.56 1.97
N PRO A 173 5.31 5.52 2.91
CA PRO A 173 6.01 5.32 4.20
C PRO A 173 5.18 4.59 5.26
N GLY A 174 4.16 3.85 4.88
CA GLY A 174 3.27 3.15 5.77
C GLY A 174 2.67 1.91 5.14
N ILE A 175 1.97 1.11 5.94
CA ILE A 175 1.27 -0.09 5.49
C ILE A 175 -0.17 -0.07 5.99
N GLY A 176 -1.08 -0.71 5.27
CA GLY A 176 -2.48 -0.82 5.68
C GLY A 176 -2.65 -1.48 7.04
N PRO A 177 -3.65 -1.07 7.85
CA PRO A 177 -3.84 -1.57 9.22
C PRO A 177 -4.15 -3.08 9.28
N GLU A 178 -4.76 -3.65 8.26
CA GLU A 178 -4.99 -5.09 8.19
C GLU A 178 -3.68 -5.87 8.01
N HIS A 179 -2.72 -5.34 7.25
CA HIS A 179 -1.38 -5.92 7.14
C HIS A 179 -0.63 -5.86 8.48
N ALA A 180 -0.74 -4.74 9.20
CA ALA A 180 -0.20 -4.63 10.56
C ALA A 180 -0.77 -5.72 11.47
N HIS A 181 -2.07 -5.95 11.43
CA HIS A 181 -2.72 -7.03 12.18
C HIS A 181 -2.24 -8.42 11.75
N LEU A 182 -2.12 -8.70 10.45
CA LEU A 182 -1.61 -9.99 9.97
C LEU A 182 -0.16 -10.25 10.40
N TYR A 183 0.65 -9.20 10.47
CA TYR A 183 2.01 -9.26 11.00
C TYR A 183 2.02 -9.53 12.50
N ASP A 184 1.29 -8.74 13.29
CA ASP A 184 1.24 -8.84 14.75
C ASP A 184 0.72 -10.20 15.22
N THR A 185 -0.21 -10.80 14.47
CA THR A 185 -0.75 -12.14 14.74
C THR A 185 0.10 -13.28 14.20
N GLY A 186 1.18 -12.98 13.48
CA GLY A 186 2.04 -13.97 12.84
C GLY A 186 1.37 -14.70 11.67
N ARG A 187 0.23 -14.19 11.15
CA ARG A 187 -0.45 -14.83 10.03
C ARG A 187 0.25 -14.61 8.69
N ALA A 188 0.87 -13.46 8.49
CA ALA A 188 1.66 -13.15 7.32
C ALA A 188 3.09 -12.76 7.70
N GLN A 189 4.04 -13.12 6.86
CA GLN A 189 5.44 -12.70 6.96
C GLN A 189 5.68 -11.54 6.00
N TYR A 190 6.52 -10.59 6.40
CA TYR A 190 6.93 -9.47 5.54
C TYR A 190 8.45 -9.52 5.39
N VAL A 191 8.88 -9.60 4.13
CA VAL A 191 10.29 -9.80 3.77
C VAL A 191 10.79 -8.59 2.99
N PRO A 192 11.83 -7.90 3.46
CA PRO A 192 12.43 -6.81 2.73
C PRO A 192 13.20 -7.36 1.52
N CYS A 193 12.79 -6.95 0.30
CA CYS A 193 13.39 -7.38 -0.94
C CYS A 193 14.24 -6.25 -1.53
N LEU A 194 15.50 -6.53 -1.81
CA LEU A 194 16.42 -5.62 -2.48
C LEU A 194 16.11 -5.53 -3.98
N LEU A 195 16.57 -4.46 -4.59
CA LEU A 195 16.40 -4.20 -6.03
C LEU A 195 17.32 -5.02 -6.95
N TYR A 196 18.21 -5.82 -6.40
CA TYR A 196 19.14 -6.68 -7.13
C TYR A 196 19.28 -8.05 -6.47
#